data_e51ded2e1d10d492802937bfd6b2663a
#
_entry.id   e51ded2e1d10d492802937bfd6b2663a
#
_cell.length_a   1.000
_cell.length_b   1.000
_cell.length_c   1.000
_cell.angle_alpha   90.00
_cell.angle_beta   90.00
_cell.angle_gamma   90.00
#
_symmetry.space_group_name_H-M   'P 1'
#
loop_
_entity.id
_entity.type
_entity.pdbx_description
1 polymer ?
#
loop_
_entity_poly.entity_id
_entity_poly.type
_entity_poly.pdbx_seq_one_letter_code
_entity_poly.pdbx_strand_id
1 'polypeptide(L)'
;MKNSFALGLLQVQPELTGLQTPGCYWVTCARQEDARAFIRQAILAQQSVTLISADEKPRDLLTPDPAGGPDRIPLFSLPKNKSSLLRLESDFSRKLGSKNGLVIFNSSAAQWDKLDDAELTSWIKRMRRVLIKKQMTLLMVTSGATIINLRNNLQRYFRQLDGLAHLAFQQDSWQYRINWWYAGDRLLADRAIRLDCKDERFYAVNENEKQEPLSLNDEQQYLADKIVLEGAPPLSRQWQLFDDNEQVFLRAQQASAATVIFSLSRSDLIGELAKMVHSLRRARGNGLKIVVREMGTSLRYSDERLLLACGVSAIVSASATMSRFLTTLEGLQGQVFNRRVPANLDALTAALQPLQEKGYLRLDAFCQAVGQLIGNTLLPDNDKGLLVALRPVPQLRPQQILTLCKPRRFGDLVT
;
A
#
# COMPACT_ATOMS: atom_id res chain seq x y z
N MET A 1 -29.17 -2.25 18.62
CA MET A 1 -28.21 -1.51 17.79
C MET A 1 -26.81 -1.87 18.27
N LYS A 2 -25.95 -2.45 17.43
CA LYS A 2 -24.53 -2.67 17.78
C LYS A 2 -23.88 -1.31 17.84
N ASN A 3 -23.29 -0.94 18.99
CA ASN A 3 -22.52 0.31 19.11
C ASN A 3 -21.37 0.25 18.10
N SER A 4 -21.32 1.18 17.19
CA SER A 4 -20.22 1.34 16.24
C SER A 4 -19.46 2.62 16.58
N PHE A 5 -18.14 2.53 16.64
CA PHE A 5 -17.26 3.67 16.75
C PHE A 5 -16.73 4.05 15.37
N ALA A 6 -16.17 5.25 15.21
CA ALA A 6 -15.60 5.69 13.96
C ALA A 6 -14.13 6.13 14.15
N LEU A 7 -13.31 5.95 13.14
CA LEU A 7 -11.92 6.45 13.14
C LEU A 7 -11.86 7.98 12.98
N GLY A 8 -12.96 8.62 12.61
CA GLY A 8 -13.04 10.07 12.44
C GLY A 8 -12.38 10.60 11.17
N LEU A 9 -11.93 9.74 10.25
CA LEU A 9 -11.40 10.17 8.97
C LEU A 9 -12.48 10.87 8.16
N LEU A 10 -12.22 12.12 7.77
CA LEU A 10 -13.22 12.96 7.11
C LEU A 10 -13.38 12.54 5.63
N GLN A 11 -14.59 12.65 5.11
CA GLN A 11 -14.92 12.33 3.70
C GLN A 11 -14.58 10.88 3.30
N VAL A 12 -14.39 9.98 4.25
CA VAL A 12 -14.22 8.54 4.03
C VAL A 12 -15.53 7.84 4.32
N GLN A 13 -15.89 6.85 3.51
CA GLN A 13 -17.11 6.06 3.70
C GLN A 13 -17.13 5.43 5.10
N PRO A 14 -18.27 5.49 5.82
CA PRO A 14 -18.38 4.97 7.20
C PRO A 14 -18.01 3.48 7.33
N GLU A 15 -18.24 2.69 6.28
CA GLU A 15 -17.90 1.26 6.25
C GLU A 15 -16.36 1.04 6.31
N LEU A 16 -15.56 1.98 5.80
CA LEU A 16 -14.10 1.89 5.77
C LEU A 16 -13.46 2.40 7.07
N THR A 17 -14.22 3.05 7.93
CA THR A 17 -13.74 3.70 9.16
C THR A 17 -14.48 3.25 10.41
N GLY A 18 -15.54 2.47 10.28
CA GLY A 18 -16.35 1.97 11.38
C GLY A 18 -15.63 0.88 12.17
N LEU A 19 -15.73 0.96 13.50
CA LEU A 19 -15.23 -0.04 14.44
C LEU A 19 -16.42 -0.72 15.13
N GLN A 20 -16.49 -2.03 15.07
CA GLN A 20 -17.56 -2.79 15.70
C GLN A 20 -17.28 -3.08 17.17
N THR A 21 -18.30 -3.31 17.92
CA THR A 21 -18.23 -3.78 19.30
C THR A 21 -18.87 -5.18 19.41
N PRO A 22 -18.14 -6.17 19.95
CA PRO A 22 -16.72 -6.15 20.33
C PRO A 22 -15.80 -6.22 19.10
N GLY A 23 -14.61 -5.59 19.19
CA GLY A 23 -13.68 -5.60 18.06
C GLY A 23 -12.22 -5.37 18.46
N CYS A 24 -11.30 -5.87 17.65
CA CYS A 24 -9.87 -5.70 17.78
C CYS A 24 -9.28 -5.24 16.45
N TYR A 25 -8.89 -3.98 16.38
CA TYR A 25 -8.41 -3.32 15.18
C TYR A 25 -6.98 -2.84 15.36
N TRP A 26 -6.18 -2.90 14.31
CA TRP A 26 -4.80 -2.46 14.36
C TRP A 26 -4.48 -1.54 13.18
N VAL A 27 -4.03 -0.34 13.49
CA VAL A 27 -3.54 0.63 12.52
C VAL A 27 -2.05 0.83 12.75
N THR A 28 -1.27 0.63 11.71
CA THR A 28 0.17 0.84 11.72
C THR A 28 0.47 2.17 11.02
N CYS A 29 1.31 3.02 11.61
CA CYS A 29 1.69 4.31 11.05
C CYS A 29 3.19 4.33 10.77
N ALA A 30 3.59 4.84 9.60
CA ALA A 30 5.00 4.93 9.25
C ALA A 30 5.77 5.92 10.15
N ARG A 31 5.13 7.04 10.52
CA ARG A 31 5.72 8.09 11.36
C ARG A 31 4.94 8.24 12.66
N GLN A 32 5.64 8.65 13.72
CA GLN A 32 5.03 8.88 15.03
C GLN A 32 4.07 10.07 15.04
N GLU A 33 4.39 11.10 14.25
CA GLU A 33 3.54 12.28 14.07
C GLU A 33 2.18 11.92 13.47
N ASP A 34 2.19 11.05 12.45
CA ASP A 34 0.97 10.55 11.82
C ASP A 34 0.12 9.74 12.81
N ALA A 35 0.76 8.95 13.65
CA ALA A 35 0.07 8.20 14.70
C ALA A 35 -0.59 9.13 15.74
N ARG A 36 0.08 10.21 16.12
CA ARG A 36 -0.48 11.22 17.04
C ARG A 36 -1.71 11.90 16.42
N ALA A 37 -1.59 12.40 15.19
CA ALA A 37 -2.69 13.04 14.48
C ALA A 37 -3.88 12.08 14.31
N PHE A 38 -3.61 10.83 13.94
CA PHE A 38 -4.62 9.79 13.80
C PHE A 38 -5.35 9.48 15.11
N ILE A 39 -4.61 9.34 16.22
CA ILE A 39 -5.18 9.12 17.57
C ILE A 39 -6.07 10.29 17.99
N ARG A 40 -5.61 11.53 17.82
CA ARG A 40 -6.40 12.74 18.15
C ARG A 40 -7.71 12.76 17.35
N GLN A 41 -7.63 12.50 16.07
CA GLN A 41 -8.80 12.49 15.20
C GLN A 41 -9.77 11.36 15.57
N ALA A 42 -9.27 10.18 15.90
CA ALA A 42 -10.10 9.07 16.35
C ALA A 42 -10.79 9.38 17.69
N ILE A 43 -10.13 10.09 18.59
CA ILE A 43 -10.70 10.55 19.89
C ILE A 43 -11.82 11.57 19.65
N LEU A 44 -11.60 12.56 18.77
CA LEU A 44 -12.58 13.59 18.47
C LEU A 44 -13.90 13.06 17.92
N ALA A 45 -13.84 11.89 17.26
CA ALA A 45 -15.03 11.25 16.71
C ALA A 45 -15.88 10.49 17.74
N GLN A 46 -15.47 10.46 19.01
CA GLN A 46 -16.15 9.66 20.05
C GLN A 46 -16.87 10.55 21.07
N GLN A 47 -17.90 9.98 21.70
CA GLN A 47 -18.51 10.55 22.93
C GLN A 47 -17.79 10.09 24.20
N SER A 48 -17.20 8.90 24.18
CA SER A 48 -16.40 8.37 25.27
C SER A 48 -15.30 7.45 24.73
N VAL A 49 -14.09 7.61 25.25
CA VAL A 49 -12.92 6.82 24.86
C VAL A 49 -11.92 6.77 26.00
N THR A 50 -11.22 5.65 26.13
CA THR A 50 -10.08 5.50 27.04
C THR A 50 -8.79 5.48 26.22
N LEU A 51 -7.79 6.25 26.62
CA LEU A 51 -6.48 6.29 25.98
C LEU A 51 -5.43 5.62 26.87
N ILE A 52 -4.75 4.63 26.32
CA ILE A 52 -3.61 3.96 26.94
C ILE A 52 -2.39 4.22 26.04
N SER A 53 -1.27 4.62 26.62
CA SER A 53 -0.03 4.78 25.88
C SER A 53 1.12 4.05 26.56
N ALA A 54 1.85 3.29 25.76
CA ALA A 54 3.09 2.61 26.15
C ALA A 54 4.33 3.26 25.53
N ASP A 55 4.18 4.22 24.63
CA ASP A 55 5.31 4.87 23.97
C ASP A 55 5.63 6.25 24.55
N GLU A 56 4.66 7.11 24.64
CA GLU A 56 4.80 8.48 25.17
C GLU A 56 3.76 8.74 26.27
N LYS A 57 3.90 9.86 26.97
CA LYS A 57 2.91 10.23 27.99
C LYS A 57 1.55 10.45 27.31
N PRO A 58 0.45 9.87 27.82
CA PRO A 58 -0.87 10.03 27.20
C PRO A 58 -1.32 11.50 27.04
N ARG A 59 -0.89 12.39 27.93
CA ARG A 59 -1.18 13.84 27.81
C ARG A 59 -0.52 14.48 26.60
N ASP A 60 0.71 14.07 26.27
CA ASP A 60 1.46 14.63 25.14
C ASP A 60 0.79 14.28 23.81
N LEU A 61 0.07 13.14 23.76
CA LEU A 61 -0.74 12.76 22.62
C LEU A 61 -1.94 13.69 22.38
N LEU A 62 -2.43 14.37 23.42
CA LEU A 62 -3.58 15.26 23.34
C LEU A 62 -3.19 16.75 23.21
N THR A 63 -1.90 17.06 23.22
CA THR A 63 -1.41 18.45 23.12
C THR A 63 -1.17 18.83 21.64
N PRO A 64 -1.71 19.97 21.14
CA PRO A 64 -2.65 20.88 21.79
C PRO A 64 -4.01 20.24 22.05
N ASP A 65 -4.73 20.74 23.04
CA ASP A 65 -6.05 20.20 23.41
C ASP A 65 -6.99 20.23 22.20
N PRO A 66 -7.55 19.07 21.81
CA PRO A 66 -8.43 19.03 20.66
C PRO A 66 -9.73 19.79 20.94
N ALA A 67 -10.09 20.69 20.08
CA ALA A 67 -11.38 21.38 20.15
C ALA A 67 -12.52 20.40 19.83
N GLY A 68 -13.25 19.94 20.83
CA GLY A 68 -14.35 18.97 20.72
C GLY A 68 -13.97 17.57 21.21
N GLY A 69 -14.85 16.60 21.00
CA GLY A 69 -14.68 15.23 21.48
C GLY A 69 -15.27 15.00 22.87
N PRO A 70 -14.88 13.93 23.57
CA PRO A 70 -15.43 13.57 24.88
C PRO A 70 -14.99 14.53 25.99
N ASP A 71 -15.92 14.91 26.89
CA ASP A 71 -15.65 15.80 28.04
C ASP A 71 -14.58 15.24 29.01
N ARG A 72 -14.46 13.92 29.06
CA ARG A 72 -13.51 13.20 29.92
C ARG A 72 -12.87 12.04 29.20
N ILE A 73 -11.54 12.01 29.21
CA ILE A 73 -10.74 10.93 28.64
C ILE A 73 -9.93 10.28 29.77
N PRO A 74 -10.25 9.04 30.20
CA PRO A 74 -9.37 8.29 31.10
C PRO A 74 -8.03 8.01 30.44
N LEU A 75 -6.93 8.43 31.07
CA LEU A 75 -5.57 8.33 30.57
C LEU A 75 -4.78 7.31 31.38
N PHE A 76 -4.18 6.34 30.71
CA PHE A 76 -3.31 5.33 31.33
C PHE A 76 -1.96 5.28 30.66
N SER A 77 -0.90 5.23 31.46
CA SER A 77 0.47 5.00 30.97
C SER A 77 0.88 3.57 31.24
N LEU A 78 1.47 2.92 30.26
CA LEU A 78 2.00 1.57 30.35
C LEU A 78 3.53 1.61 30.24
N PRO A 79 4.29 0.92 31.12
CA PRO A 79 5.75 0.85 31.03
C PRO A 79 6.21 0.21 29.70
N LYS A 80 7.33 0.72 29.14
CA LYS A 80 7.89 0.26 27.86
C LYS A 80 8.62 -1.09 27.97
N ASN A 81 8.03 -2.06 28.62
CA ASN A 81 8.63 -3.39 28.76
C ASN A 81 7.70 -4.52 28.27
N LYS A 82 8.29 -5.65 27.94
CA LYS A 82 7.59 -6.84 27.45
C LYS A 82 6.53 -7.34 28.42
N SER A 83 6.88 -7.39 29.71
CA SER A 83 5.99 -7.88 30.77
C SER A 83 4.69 -7.06 30.86
N SER A 84 4.77 -5.72 30.71
CA SER A 84 3.59 -4.86 30.72
C SER A 84 2.67 -5.10 29.55
N LEU A 85 3.22 -5.31 28.34
CA LEU A 85 2.42 -5.70 27.16
C LEU A 85 1.70 -7.03 27.38
N LEU A 86 2.42 -8.04 27.90
CA LEU A 86 1.85 -9.37 28.13
C LEU A 86 0.77 -9.37 29.23
N ARG A 87 0.80 -8.42 30.15
CA ARG A 87 -0.20 -8.26 31.24
C ARG A 87 -1.36 -7.33 30.89
N LEU A 88 -1.29 -6.62 29.80
CA LEU A 88 -2.29 -5.61 29.41
C LEU A 88 -3.72 -6.19 29.41
N GLU A 89 -3.91 -7.42 28.99
CA GLU A 89 -5.21 -8.10 29.01
C GLU A 89 -5.79 -8.26 30.41
N SER A 90 -4.94 -8.57 31.40
CA SER A 90 -5.39 -8.70 32.79
C SER A 90 -5.74 -7.34 33.41
N ASP A 91 -5.02 -6.28 32.99
CA ASP A 91 -5.33 -4.92 33.41
C ASP A 91 -6.64 -4.41 32.78
N PHE A 92 -6.90 -4.74 31.52
CA PHE A 92 -8.21 -4.54 30.89
C PHE A 92 -9.33 -5.21 31.68
N SER A 93 -9.07 -6.45 32.11
CA SER A 93 -10.05 -7.21 32.89
C SER A 93 -10.36 -6.57 34.23
N ARG A 94 -9.38 -5.98 34.91
CA ARG A 94 -9.48 -5.45 36.29
C ARG A 94 -9.86 -3.99 36.36
N LYS A 95 -9.26 -3.13 35.54
CA LYS A 95 -9.32 -1.67 35.69
C LYS A 95 -10.33 -0.98 34.80
N LEU A 96 -10.63 -1.57 33.64
CA LEU A 96 -11.61 -0.99 32.73
C LEU A 96 -13.01 -1.52 33.06
N GLY A 97 -13.91 -0.60 33.37
CA GLY A 97 -15.33 -0.93 33.64
C GLY A 97 -15.94 -1.65 32.44
N SER A 98 -16.89 -2.53 32.71
CA SER A 98 -17.67 -3.15 31.64
C SER A 98 -18.69 -2.14 31.15
N LYS A 99 -18.65 -1.79 29.87
CA LYS A 99 -19.79 -1.45 29.02
C LYS A 99 -19.33 -0.70 27.78
N ASN A 100 -19.45 -1.36 26.63
CA ASN A 100 -19.49 -0.76 25.29
C ASN A 100 -18.53 0.42 25.05
N GLY A 101 -17.26 0.29 25.45
CA GLY A 101 -16.28 1.35 25.37
C GLY A 101 -15.24 1.12 24.29
N LEU A 102 -14.75 2.21 23.67
CA LEU A 102 -13.57 2.20 22.83
C LEU A 102 -12.33 2.44 23.68
N VAL A 103 -11.31 1.63 23.49
CA VAL A 103 -9.98 1.84 24.04
C VAL A 103 -9.02 2.05 22.88
N ILE A 104 -8.30 3.15 22.90
CA ILE A 104 -7.20 3.42 21.96
C ILE A 104 -5.88 3.12 22.67
N PHE A 105 -5.06 2.27 22.10
CA PHE A 105 -3.77 1.88 22.63
C PHE A 105 -2.65 2.33 21.69
N ASN A 106 -1.84 3.28 22.16
CA ASN A 106 -0.65 3.77 21.48
C ASN A 106 0.59 2.99 21.91
N SER A 107 1.39 2.52 20.96
CA SER A 107 2.61 1.75 21.20
C SER A 107 3.64 1.93 20.09
N SER A 108 4.92 1.65 20.36
CA SER A 108 5.94 1.60 19.33
C SER A 108 6.11 0.18 18.76
N ALA A 109 6.48 0.07 17.49
CA ALA A 109 6.74 -1.21 16.84
C ALA A 109 7.84 -2.00 17.55
N ALA A 110 8.89 -1.33 18.01
CA ALA A 110 10.00 -1.94 18.75
C ALA A 110 9.60 -2.66 20.04
N GLN A 111 8.44 -2.36 20.61
CA GLN A 111 7.92 -3.07 21.79
C GLN A 111 7.36 -4.43 21.39
N TRP A 112 6.74 -4.53 20.21
CA TRP A 112 6.15 -5.75 19.66
C TRP A 112 7.20 -6.69 19.09
N ASP A 113 8.32 -6.17 18.59
CA ASP A 113 9.46 -6.98 18.12
C ASP A 113 10.12 -7.79 19.24
N LYS A 114 9.87 -7.43 20.52
CA LYS A 114 10.34 -8.20 21.67
C LYS A 114 9.54 -9.48 21.94
N LEU A 115 8.39 -9.64 21.29
CA LEU A 115 7.52 -10.79 21.38
C LEU A 115 7.84 -11.75 20.24
N ASP A 116 7.95 -13.03 20.57
CA ASP A 116 7.99 -14.06 19.54
C ASP A 116 6.59 -14.32 18.95
N ASP A 117 6.54 -15.06 17.85
CA ASP A 117 5.29 -15.36 17.14
C ASP A 117 4.26 -16.10 18.02
N ALA A 118 4.72 -16.96 18.93
CA ALA A 118 3.86 -17.73 19.84
C ALA A 118 3.26 -16.81 20.93
N GLU A 119 4.07 -15.93 21.47
CA GLU A 119 3.66 -14.93 22.47
C GLU A 119 2.65 -13.94 21.87
N LEU A 120 2.92 -13.43 20.67
CA LEU A 120 2.02 -12.51 19.97
C LEU A 120 0.69 -13.19 19.64
N THR A 121 0.73 -14.43 19.14
CA THR A 121 -0.46 -15.23 18.86
C THR A 121 -1.29 -15.46 20.12
N SER A 122 -0.63 -15.85 21.21
CA SER A 122 -1.27 -16.07 22.50
C SER A 122 -1.90 -14.78 23.04
N TRP A 123 -1.18 -13.65 22.94
CA TRP A 123 -1.63 -12.34 23.39
C TRP A 123 -2.89 -11.89 22.62
N ILE A 124 -2.88 -11.96 21.27
CA ILE A 124 -4.05 -11.59 20.44
C ILE A 124 -5.26 -12.45 20.82
N LYS A 125 -5.09 -13.76 20.96
CA LYS A 125 -6.19 -14.67 21.35
C LYS A 125 -6.76 -14.35 22.73
N ARG A 126 -5.91 -14.06 23.73
CA ARG A 126 -6.35 -13.70 25.07
C ARG A 126 -7.05 -12.35 25.09
N MET A 127 -6.47 -11.33 24.43
CA MET A 127 -7.07 -10.01 24.34
C MET A 127 -8.46 -10.08 23.68
N ARG A 128 -8.60 -10.80 22.58
CA ARG A 128 -9.91 -10.98 21.93
C ARG A 128 -10.97 -11.59 22.85
N ARG A 129 -10.61 -12.58 23.66
CA ARG A 129 -11.55 -13.15 24.67
C ARG A 129 -11.99 -12.10 25.68
N VAL A 130 -11.08 -11.26 26.16
CA VAL A 130 -11.41 -10.19 27.10
C VAL A 130 -12.33 -9.15 26.47
N LEU A 131 -12.04 -8.74 25.22
CA LEU A 131 -12.86 -7.78 24.49
C LEU A 131 -14.29 -8.31 24.27
N ILE A 132 -14.43 -9.58 23.86
CA ILE A 132 -15.74 -10.23 23.71
C ILE A 132 -16.48 -10.28 25.05
N LYS A 133 -15.80 -10.73 26.11
CA LYS A 133 -16.43 -10.84 27.46
C LYS A 133 -16.91 -9.49 27.98
N LYS A 134 -16.16 -8.43 27.70
CA LYS A 134 -16.45 -7.07 28.19
C LYS A 134 -17.26 -6.21 27.21
N GLN A 135 -17.54 -6.74 26.00
CA GLN A 135 -18.19 -5.98 24.94
C GLN A 135 -17.48 -4.65 24.67
N MET A 136 -16.15 -4.71 24.46
CA MET A 136 -15.30 -3.55 24.23
C MET A 136 -14.62 -3.62 22.88
N THR A 137 -14.25 -2.47 22.36
CA THR A 137 -13.46 -2.35 21.12
C THR A 137 -12.08 -1.81 21.47
N LEU A 138 -11.06 -2.45 20.95
CA LEU A 138 -9.66 -2.03 21.03
C LEU A 138 -9.18 -1.57 19.66
N LEU A 139 -8.72 -0.33 19.59
CA LEU A 139 -8.00 0.24 18.47
C LEU A 139 -6.53 0.37 18.84
N MET A 140 -5.69 -0.43 18.25
CA MET A 140 -4.24 -0.35 18.41
C MET A 140 -3.66 0.57 17.34
N VAL A 141 -2.87 1.55 17.75
CA VAL A 141 -2.13 2.44 16.86
C VAL A 141 -0.65 2.28 17.17
N THR A 142 0.10 1.82 16.20
CA THR A 142 1.53 1.50 16.38
C THR A 142 2.36 2.20 15.34
N SER A 143 3.48 2.80 15.76
CA SER A 143 4.41 3.51 14.86
C SER A 143 5.87 3.16 15.18
N GLY A 144 6.78 3.55 14.30
CA GLY A 144 8.23 3.42 14.52
C GLY A 144 8.97 2.72 13.39
N ALA A 145 10.30 2.69 13.50
CA ALA A 145 11.20 2.26 12.42
C ALA A 145 10.98 0.80 11.96
N THR A 146 10.60 -0.10 12.85
CA THR A 146 10.40 -1.52 12.56
C THR A 146 8.96 -1.87 12.17
N ILE A 147 8.15 -0.87 11.87
CA ILE A 147 6.71 -1.04 11.59
C ILE A 147 6.42 -1.99 10.42
N ILE A 148 7.31 -2.06 9.44
CA ILE A 148 7.17 -2.94 8.27
C ILE A 148 7.17 -4.40 8.69
N ASN A 149 8.10 -4.79 9.57
CA ASN A 149 8.21 -6.16 10.07
C ASN A 149 6.95 -6.55 10.86
N LEU A 150 6.53 -5.66 11.76
CA LEU A 150 5.31 -5.87 12.54
C LEU A 150 4.08 -6.01 11.63
N ARG A 151 3.93 -5.15 10.62
CA ARG A 151 2.82 -5.21 9.67
C ARG A 151 2.79 -6.55 8.93
N ASN A 152 3.94 -7.01 8.44
CA ASN A 152 4.04 -8.29 7.74
C ASN A 152 3.66 -9.47 8.65
N ASN A 153 4.07 -9.43 9.91
CA ASN A 153 3.69 -10.44 10.89
C ASN A 153 2.18 -10.40 11.19
N LEU A 154 1.60 -9.20 11.30
CA LEU A 154 0.17 -9.03 11.59
C LEU A 154 -0.74 -9.56 10.47
N GLN A 155 -0.28 -9.63 9.24
CA GLN A 155 -1.07 -10.19 8.11
C GLN A 155 -1.52 -11.63 8.35
N ARG A 156 -0.79 -12.40 9.15
CA ARG A 156 -1.13 -13.79 9.50
C ARG A 156 -2.36 -13.91 10.41
N TYR A 157 -2.77 -12.82 11.06
CA TYR A 157 -3.84 -12.80 12.06
C TYR A 157 -5.20 -12.37 11.50
N PHE A 158 -5.43 -12.58 10.21
CA PHE A 158 -6.67 -12.24 9.50
C PHE A 158 -7.96 -12.73 10.19
N ARG A 159 -7.92 -13.90 10.86
CA ARG A 159 -9.07 -14.45 11.58
C ARG A 159 -9.22 -13.95 13.02
N GLN A 160 -8.17 -13.36 13.58
CA GLN A 160 -8.11 -12.95 14.99
C GLN A 160 -8.27 -11.44 15.17
N LEU A 161 -7.91 -10.65 14.18
CA LEU A 161 -8.09 -9.20 14.17
C LEU A 161 -9.28 -8.85 13.28
N ASP A 162 -10.11 -7.93 13.76
CA ASP A 162 -11.29 -7.45 13.02
C ASP A 162 -10.91 -6.36 11.99
N GLY A 163 -9.70 -5.83 12.04
CA GLY A 163 -9.16 -4.95 11.02
C GLY A 163 -7.65 -4.73 11.14
N LEU A 164 -7.01 -4.62 9.98
CA LEU A 164 -5.62 -4.20 9.84
C LEU A 164 -5.51 -3.15 8.75
N ALA A 165 -4.95 -2.00 9.09
CA ALA A 165 -4.69 -0.92 8.15
C ALA A 165 -3.32 -0.29 8.36
N HIS A 166 -2.85 0.44 7.37
CA HIS A 166 -1.57 1.13 7.38
C HIS A 166 -1.71 2.57 6.89
N LEU A 167 -1.16 3.51 7.65
CA LEU A 167 -1.07 4.92 7.30
C LEU A 167 0.39 5.28 7.03
N ALA A 168 0.68 5.76 5.83
CA ALA A 168 2.02 6.21 5.47
C ALA A 168 1.96 7.47 4.62
N PHE A 169 2.88 8.39 4.86
CA PHE A 169 3.12 9.52 3.98
C PHE A 169 4.01 9.09 2.82
N GLN A 170 3.52 9.22 1.62
CA GLN A 170 4.24 8.84 0.41
C GLN A 170 4.17 9.98 -0.62
N GLN A 171 5.33 10.45 -1.02
CA GLN A 171 5.55 11.52 -1.98
C GLN A 171 4.91 12.86 -1.55
N ASP A 172 3.64 13.15 -1.63
CA ASP A 172 3.01 14.41 -1.24
C ASP A 172 1.64 14.21 -0.57
N SER A 173 1.30 12.98 -0.19
CA SER A 173 0.02 12.65 0.40
C SER A 173 0.12 11.47 1.35
N TRP A 174 -0.85 11.36 2.25
CA TRP A 174 -0.97 10.18 3.09
C TRP A 174 -1.75 9.10 2.36
N GLN A 175 -1.26 7.86 2.48
CA GLN A 175 -1.94 6.66 1.97
C GLN A 175 -2.46 5.86 3.16
N TYR A 176 -3.77 5.76 3.28
CA TYR A 176 -4.43 4.88 4.24
C TYR A 176 -4.81 3.60 3.52
N ARG A 177 -4.04 2.54 3.75
CA ARG A 177 -4.22 1.24 3.11
C ARG A 177 -4.86 0.27 4.09
N ILE A 178 -6.03 -0.22 3.75
CA ILE A 178 -6.78 -1.25 4.48
C ILE A 178 -6.38 -2.61 3.91
N ASN A 179 -5.71 -3.43 4.72
CA ASN A 179 -5.44 -4.83 4.37
C ASN A 179 -6.74 -5.66 4.46
N TRP A 180 -7.45 -5.53 5.57
CA TRP A 180 -8.83 -6.01 5.76
C TRP A 180 -9.50 -5.22 6.87
N TRP A 181 -10.84 -5.14 6.79
CA TRP A 181 -11.65 -4.42 7.78
C TRP A 181 -13.05 -5.00 7.83
N TYR A 182 -13.47 -5.47 8.98
CA TYR A 182 -14.84 -5.93 9.20
C TYR A 182 -15.72 -4.75 9.58
N ALA A 183 -16.72 -4.47 8.77
CA ALA A 183 -17.74 -3.46 8.99
C ALA A 183 -19.13 -4.12 8.95
N GLY A 184 -19.67 -4.48 10.10
CA GLY A 184 -20.90 -5.28 10.19
C GLY A 184 -20.65 -6.72 9.72
N ASP A 185 -21.44 -7.16 8.77
CA ASP A 185 -21.32 -8.49 8.15
C ASP A 185 -20.46 -8.45 6.87
N ARG A 186 -19.87 -7.29 6.55
CA ARG A 186 -19.05 -7.10 5.34
C ARG A 186 -17.58 -7.11 5.68
N LEU A 187 -16.83 -7.82 4.88
CA LEU A 187 -15.37 -7.77 4.87
C LEU A 187 -14.90 -6.88 3.73
N LEU A 188 -14.16 -5.85 4.06
CA LEU A 188 -13.50 -4.98 3.10
C LEU A 188 -12.02 -5.35 3.11
N ALA A 189 -11.44 -5.59 1.95
CA ALA A 189 -10.04 -5.95 1.81
C ALA A 189 -9.39 -5.16 0.67
N ASP A 190 -8.08 -4.97 0.78
CA ASP A 190 -7.23 -4.34 -0.24
C ASP A 190 -7.75 -2.98 -0.76
N ARG A 191 -8.11 -2.08 0.16
CA ARG A 191 -8.50 -0.71 -0.18
C ARG A 191 -7.39 0.27 0.14
N ALA A 192 -7.11 1.16 -0.78
CA ALA A 192 -6.20 2.28 -0.58
C ALA A 192 -6.97 3.58 -0.73
N ILE A 193 -6.85 4.45 0.27
CA ILE A 193 -7.51 5.76 0.31
C ILE A 193 -6.39 6.79 0.39
N ARG A 194 -6.41 7.74 -0.54
CA ARG A 194 -5.53 8.89 -0.47
C ARG A 194 -6.11 9.90 0.50
N LEU A 195 -5.30 10.29 1.46
CA LEU A 195 -5.66 11.32 2.43
C LEU A 195 -4.76 12.54 2.25
N ASP A 196 -5.30 13.68 2.60
CA ASP A 196 -4.55 14.89 2.87
C ASP A 196 -4.71 15.22 4.36
N CYS A 197 -3.88 16.11 4.89
CA CYS A 197 -3.91 16.52 6.29
C CYS A 197 -3.92 18.03 6.39
N LYS A 198 -4.99 18.56 6.96
CA LYS A 198 -5.12 19.98 7.28
C LYS A 198 -5.51 20.13 8.75
N ASP A 199 -4.82 21.03 9.45
CA ASP A 199 -5.03 21.26 10.88
C ASP A 199 -4.98 19.96 11.71
N GLU A 200 -3.99 19.08 11.41
CA GLU A 200 -3.80 17.76 12.01
C GLU A 200 -4.99 16.80 11.83
N ARG A 201 -5.85 17.03 10.85
CA ARG A 201 -6.99 16.16 10.52
C ARG A 201 -6.83 15.56 9.13
N PHE A 202 -6.95 14.25 9.06
CA PHE A 202 -6.95 13.51 7.81
C PHE A 202 -8.32 13.55 7.15
N TYR A 203 -8.34 13.85 5.87
CA TYR A 203 -9.54 13.78 5.05
C TYR A 203 -9.23 13.12 3.72
N ALA A 204 -10.20 12.39 3.18
CA ALA A 204 -10.02 11.79 1.86
C ALA A 204 -9.92 12.88 0.80
N VAL A 205 -8.89 12.79 -0.01
CA VAL A 205 -8.79 13.60 -1.22
C VAL A 205 -9.68 12.91 -2.25
N ASN A 206 -10.87 13.43 -2.44
CA ASN A 206 -11.70 13.04 -3.56
C ASN A 206 -11.03 13.57 -4.84
N GLU A 207 -10.24 12.72 -5.49
CA GLU A 207 -9.73 13.03 -6.84
C GLU A 207 -10.88 13.11 -7.86
N ASN A 208 -12.11 12.88 -7.39
CA ASN A 208 -13.31 12.91 -8.24
C ASN A 208 -14.51 13.47 -7.47
N GLU A 209 -14.72 14.75 -7.57
CA GLU A 209 -16.07 15.32 -7.37
C GLU A 209 -17.10 14.83 -8.42
N LYS A 210 -16.74 13.84 -9.24
CA LYS A 210 -17.57 13.25 -10.31
C LYS A 210 -17.50 11.72 -10.41
N GLN A 211 -17.07 11.02 -9.38
CA GLN A 211 -17.33 9.58 -9.37
C GLN A 211 -18.64 9.31 -8.64
N GLU A 212 -19.72 9.25 -9.42
CA GLU A 212 -20.86 8.40 -9.10
C GLU A 212 -20.34 7.05 -8.61
N PRO A 213 -21.01 6.39 -7.63
CA PRO A 213 -20.59 5.07 -7.18
C PRO A 213 -20.39 4.21 -8.43
N LEU A 214 -19.18 3.68 -8.58
CA LEU A 214 -18.80 2.86 -9.73
C LEU A 214 -19.91 1.84 -9.91
N SER A 215 -20.80 2.11 -10.84
CA SER A 215 -21.67 1.07 -11.34
C SER A 215 -20.75 0.11 -12.08
N LEU A 216 -20.41 -1.01 -11.42
CA LEU A 216 -19.53 -2.05 -11.94
C LEU A 216 -20.12 -2.76 -13.16
N ASN A 217 -21.02 -2.11 -13.89
CA ASN A 217 -21.68 -2.68 -15.06
C ASN A 217 -20.71 -3.04 -16.20
N ASP A 218 -19.49 -2.46 -16.20
CA ASP A 218 -18.49 -2.73 -17.22
C ASP A 218 -17.31 -3.59 -16.72
N GLU A 219 -17.35 -4.12 -15.51
CA GLU A 219 -16.24 -4.92 -14.96
C GLU A 219 -15.92 -6.15 -15.79
N GLN A 220 -16.92 -6.75 -16.40
CA GLN A 220 -16.76 -7.93 -17.26
C GLN A 220 -16.47 -7.58 -18.73
N GLN A 221 -16.39 -6.29 -19.07
CA GLN A 221 -16.09 -5.86 -20.45
C GLN A 221 -14.59 -5.87 -20.71
N TYR A 222 -14.25 -6.31 -21.93
CA TYR A 222 -12.90 -6.31 -22.45
C TYR A 222 -12.86 -5.34 -23.64
N LEU A 223 -12.04 -4.30 -23.53
CA LEU A 223 -11.80 -3.31 -24.58
C LEU A 223 -10.41 -3.60 -25.15
N ALA A 224 -10.33 -4.10 -26.35
CA ALA A 224 -9.09 -4.64 -26.88
C ALA A 224 -8.79 -4.21 -28.32
N ASP A 225 -7.52 -3.96 -28.61
CA ASP A 225 -7.04 -3.95 -29.98
C ASP A 225 -7.23 -5.36 -30.57
N LYS A 226 -7.85 -5.44 -31.78
CA LYS A 226 -8.16 -6.73 -32.44
C LYS A 226 -6.95 -7.62 -32.67
N ILE A 227 -5.76 -7.03 -32.78
CA ILE A 227 -4.50 -7.75 -33.00
C ILE A 227 -4.18 -8.69 -31.85
N VAL A 228 -4.59 -8.33 -30.62
CA VAL A 228 -4.32 -9.15 -29.41
C VAL A 228 -4.99 -10.53 -29.43
N LEU A 229 -5.98 -10.73 -30.29
CA LEU A 229 -6.63 -12.04 -30.48
C LEU A 229 -6.04 -12.84 -31.66
N GLU A 230 -4.95 -12.39 -32.30
CA GLU A 230 -4.24 -13.10 -33.38
C GLU A 230 -5.17 -13.50 -34.53
N GLY A 231 -6.16 -12.65 -34.83
CA GLY A 231 -7.14 -12.90 -35.91
C GLY A 231 -8.37 -13.69 -35.48
N ALA A 232 -8.47 -14.08 -34.20
CA ALA A 232 -9.69 -14.70 -33.69
C ALA A 232 -10.83 -13.67 -33.56
N PRO A 233 -12.09 -14.09 -33.73
CA PRO A 233 -13.25 -13.23 -33.48
C PRO A 233 -13.38 -12.93 -31.97
N PRO A 234 -14.26 -11.97 -31.58
CA PRO A 234 -14.57 -11.71 -30.18
C PRO A 234 -14.97 -13.01 -29.45
N LEU A 235 -14.30 -13.32 -28.35
CA LEU A 235 -14.48 -14.58 -27.62
C LEU A 235 -15.82 -14.65 -26.89
N SER A 236 -16.44 -13.50 -26.60
CA SER A 236 -17.78 -13.40 -26.03
C SER A 236 -18.40 -12.04 -26.34
N ARG A 237 -19.68 -11.86 -26.01
CA ARG A 237 -20.38 -10.57 -26.14
C ARG A 237 -19.76 -9.44 -25.30
N GLN A 238 -18.92 -9.76 -24.35
CA GLN A 238 -18.22 -8.81 -23.47
C GLN A 238 -16.97 -8.21 -24.12
N TRP A 239 -16.50 -8.76 -25.24
CA TRP A 239 -15.35 -8.27 -25.97
C TRP A 239 -15.75 -7.23 -27.02
N GLN A 240 -15.18 -6.04 -26.89
CA GLN A 240 -15.23 -4.98 -27.88
C GLN A 240 -13.85 -4.85 -28.52
N LEU A 241 -13.76 -5.16 -29.80
CA LEU A 241 -12.51 -5.11 -30.55
C LEU A 241 -12.44 -3.82 -31.36
N PHE A 242 -11.28 -3.20 -31.36
CA PHE A 242 -10.98 -1.94 -32.05
C PHE A 242 -9.83 -2.14 -33.03
N ASP A 243 -9.70 -1.25 -33.99
CA ASP A 243 -8.70 -1.35 -35.03
C ASP A 243 -7.28 -1.03 -34.56
N ASP A 244 -7.16 -0.18 -33.52
CA ASP A 244 -5.89 0.28 -32.98
C ASP A 244 -5.99 0.67 -31.50
N ASN A 245 -4.84 0.91 -30.88
CA ASN A 245 -4.73 1.32 -29.50
C ASN A 245 -5.36 2.70 -29.20
N GLU A 246 -5.43 3.59 -30.19
CA GLU A 246 -6.00 4.92 -29.99
C GLU A 246 -7.53 4.84 -29.79
N GLN A 247 -8.20 4.02 -30.57
CA GLN A 247 -9.63 3.74 -30.40
C GLN A 247 -9.93 3.04 -29.08
N VAL A 248 -9.07 2.07 -28.68
CA VAL A 248 -9.15 1.44 -27.36
C VAL A 248 -9.05 2.49 -26.27
N PHE A 249 -8.09 3.41 -26.37
CA PHE A 249 -7.89 4.50 -25.42
C PHE A 249 -9.10 5.43 -25.33
N LEU A 250 -9.63 5.87 -26.46
CA LEU A 250 -10.81 6.75 -26.49
C LEU A 250 -12.03 6.06 -25.83
N ARG A 251 -12.24 4.79 -26.09
CA ARG A 251 -13.34 4.05 -25.49
C ARG A 251 -13.11 3.82 -23.98
N ALA A 252 -11.88 3.52 -23.59
CA ALA A 252 -11.49 3.30 -22.21
C ALA A 252 -11.65 4.55 -21.33
N GLN A 253 -11.61 5.75 -21.90
CA GLN A 253 -11.91 7.00 -21.20
C GLN A 253 -13.34 7.06 -20.64
N GLN A 254 -14.27 6.27 -21.16
CA GLN A 254 -15.65 6.19 -20.71
C GLN A 254 -15.88 5.00 -19.75
N ALA A 255 -14.94 4.09 -19.65
CA ALA A 255 -15.04 2.90 -18.82
C ALA A 255 -14.67 3.17 -17.37
N SER A 256 -15.22 2.38 -16.45
CA SER A 256 -14.99 2.53 -15.00
C SER A 256 -14.20 1.38 -14.40
N ALA A 257 -14.50 0.13 -14.79
CA ALA A 257 -13.89 -1.08 -14.25
C ALA A 257 -13.52 -2.12 -15.32
N ALA A 258 -13.63 -1.78 -16.60
CA ALA A 258 -13.34 -2.67 -17.72
C ALA A 258 -11.87 -3.13 -17.75
N THR A 259 -11.63 -4.25 -18.43
CA THR A 259 -10.29 -4.69 -18.78
C THR A 259 -9.90 -4.08 -20.14
N VAL A 260 -8.87 -3.24 -20.13
CA VAL A 260 -8.34 -2.52 -21.29
C VAL A 260 -7.08 -3.24 -21.77
N ILE A 261 -7.05 -3.66 -23.01
CA ILE A 261 -5.96 -4.48 -23.56
C ILE A 261 -5.36 -3.77 -24.76
N PHE A 262 -4.15 -3.30 -24.60
CA PHE A 262 -3.37 -2.68 -25.65
C PHE A 262 -2.45 -3.70 -26.30
N SER A 263 -2.26 -3.58 -27.60
CA SER A 263 -1.23 -4.32 -28.34
C SER A 263 0.09 -3.56 -28.37
N LEU A 264 1.20 -4.28 -28.33
CA LEU A 264 2.53 -3.72 -28.55
C LEU A 264 3.24 -4.52 -29.65
N SER A 265 3.23 -3.97 -30.86
CA SER A 265 3.86 -4.60 -32.03
C SER A 265 5.28 -4.09 -32.30
N ARG A 266 5.61 -2.88 -31.84
CA ARG A 266 6.89 -2.19 -32.11
C ARG A 266 7.37 -1.42 -30.88
N SER A 267 8.67 -1.46 -30.65
CA SER A 267 9.30 -0.81 -29.48
C SER A 267 9.32 0.73 -29.55
N ASP A 268 9.18 1.32 -30.72
CA ASP A 268 9.09 2.78 -30.87
C ASP A 268 7.76 3.38 -30.37
N LEU A 269 6.72 2.54 -30.25
CA LEU A 269 5.41 2.95 -29.75
C LEU A 269 5.29 2.96 -28.22
N ILE A 270 6.31 2.52 -27.50
CA ILE A 270 6.27 2.40 -26.04
C ILE A 270 6.02 3.75 -25.35
N GLY A 271 6.64 4.81 -25.85
CA GLY A 271 6.46 6.15 -25.29
C GLY A 271 5.02 6.68 -25.41
N GLU A 272 4.37 6.42 -26.52
CA GLU A 272 2.95 6.79 -26.76
C GLU A 272 2.04 5.94 -25.89
N LEU A 273 2.27 4.63 -25.84
CA LEU A 273 1.50 3.71 -25.01
C LEU A 273 1.63 4.06 -23.52
N ALA A 274 2.81 4.42 -23.06
CA ALA A 274 3.03 4.88 -21.70
C ALA A 274 2.22 6.14 -21.37
N LYS A 275 2.14 7.10 -22.31
CA LYS A 275 1.31 8.30 -22.16
C LYS A 275 -0.18 7.97 -22.07
N MET A 276 -0.68 7.07 -22.95
CA MET A 276 -2.08 6.64 -22.93
C MET A 276 -2.43 5.95 -21.60
N VAL A 277 -1.61 5.02 -21.14
CA VAL A 277 -1.80 4.30 -19.88
C VAL A 277 -1.78 5.25 -18.70
N HIS A 278 -0.79 6.14 -18.63
CA HIS A 278 -0.66 7.14 -17.56
C HIS A 278 -1.88 8.06 -17.52
N SER A 279 -2.33 8.55 -18.69
CA SER A 279 -3.52 9.39 -18.80
C SER A 279 -4.79 8.68 -18.32
N LEU A 280 -5.00 7.41 -18.73
CA LEU A 280 -6.14 6.62 -18.26
C LEU A 280 -6.13 6.42 -16.73
N ARG A 281 -4.97 6.12 -16.15
CA ARG A 281 -4.86 5.99 -14.69
C ARG A 281 -5.17 7.28 -13.96
N ARG A 282 -4.70 8.40 -14.51
CA ARG A 282 -4.98 9.72 -13.92
C ARG A 282 -6.45 10.12 -14.06
N ALA A 283 -7.07 9.82 -15.20
CA ALA A 283 -8.44 10.22 -15.48
C ALA A 283 -9.50 9.27 -14.88
N ARG A 284 -9.24 7.96 -14.85
CA ARG A 284 -10.23 6.94 -14.50
C ARG A 284 -9.89 6.19 -13.21
N GLY A 285 -8.75 6.47 -12.60
CA GLY A 285 -8.35 5.89 -11.31
C GLY A 285 -7.99 4.40 -11.40
N ASN A 286 -8.27 3.68 -10.31
CA ASN A 286 -7.72 2.34 -10.08
C ASN A 286 -8.67 1.19 -10.49
N GLY A 287 -9.88 1.47 -10.95
CA GLY A 287 -10.88 0.45 -11.32
C GLY A 287 -10.54 -0.32 -12.60
N LEU A 288 -9.92 0.37 -13.58
CA LEU A 288 -9.53 -0.26 -14.85
C LEU A 288 -8.43 -1.32 -14.65
N LYS A 289 -8.52 -2.43 -15.36
CA LYS A 289 -7.45 -3.42 -15.49
C LYS A 289 -6.76 -3.15 -16.83
N ILE A 290 -5.55 -2.57 -16.80
CA ILE A 290 -4.82 -2.21 -18.01
C ILE A 290 -3.77 -3.28 -18.30
N VAL A 291 -3.90 -3.93 -19.43
CA VAL A 291 -3.01 -5.01 -19.87
C VAL A 291 -2.33 -4.61 -21.17
N VAL A 292 -1.05 -4.90 -21.28
CA VAL A 292 -0.29 -4.76 -22.53
C VAL A 292 0.09 -6.16 -23.00
N ARG A 293 -0.27 -6.51 -24.24
CA ARG A 293 0.16 -7.74 -24.89
C ARG A 293 1.22 -7.45 -25.94
N GLU A 294 2.38 -8.06 -25.80
CA GLU A 294 3.44 -8.02 -26.82
C GLU A 294 3.01 -8.88 -28.02
N MET A 295 3.13 -8.31 -29.24
CA MET A 295 2.72 -8.99 -30.48
C MET A 295 3.89 -9.34 -31.39
N GLY A 296 5.02 -8.71 -31.26
CA GLY A 296 6.15 -8.95 -32.19
C GLY A 296 7.53 -8.76 -31.57
N THR A 297 7.66 -7.92 -30.61
CA THR A 297 8.94 -7.59 -29.94
C THR A 297 8.85 -7.77 -28.47
N SER A 298 9.86 -8.42 -27.88
CA SER A 298 9.96 -8.48 -26.41
C SER A 298 10.41 -7.13 -25.86
N LEU A 299 9.74 -6.67 -24.81
CA LEU A 299 10.10 -5.47 -24.08
C LEU A 299 11.49 -5.60 -23.47
N ARG A 300 12.24 -4.51 -23.50
CA ARG A 300 13.43 -4.38 -22.67
C ARG A 300 13.00 -4.13 -21.23
N TYR A 301 13.85 -4.49 -20.30
CA TYR A 301 13.57 -4.30 -18.88
C TYR A 301 13.22 -2.85 -18.50
N SER A 302 13.89 -1.85 -19.11
CA SER A 302 13.58 -0.43 -18.93
C SER A 302 12.16 -0.07 -19.35
N ASP A 303 11.72 -0.64 -20.47
CA ASP A 303 10.45 -0.35 -21.09
C ASP A 303 9.29 -1.02 -20.31
N GLU A 304 9.52 -2.25 -19.85
CA GLU A 304 8.62 -2.96 -18.95
C GLU A 304 8.41 -2.16 -17.67
N ARG A 305 9.51 -1.68 -17.05
CA ARG A 305 9.45 -0.82 -15.86
C ARG A 305 8.67 0.47 -16.09
N LEU A 306 8.88 1.11 -17.25
CA LEU A 306 8.16 2.33 -17.61
C LEU A 306 6.65 2.09 -17.67
N LEU A 307 6.22 1.06 -18.40
CA LEU A 307 4.82 0.72 -18.54
C LEU A 307 4.17 0.36 -17.19
N LEU A 308 4.86 -0.44 -16.38
CA LEU A 308 4.39 -0.80 -15.03
C LEU A 308 4.29 0.43 -14.11
N ALA A 309 5.23 1.36 -14.20
CA ALA A 309 5.23 2.60 -13.43
C ALA A 309 4.16 3.58 -13.92
N CYS A 310 3.79 3.56 -15.20
CA CYS A 310 2.66 4.31 -15.77
C CYS A 310 1.29 3.75 -15.37
N GLY A 311 1.23 2.53 -14.82
CA GLY A 311 0.00 1.98 -14.29
C GLY A 311 -0.56 0.76 -15.02
N VAL A 312 0.24 0.07 -15.84
CA VAL A 312 -0.12 -1.23 -16.41
C VAL A 312 -0.32 -2.25 -15.28
N SER A 313 -1.42 -3.00 -15.31
CA SER A 313 -1.72 -4.06 -14.34
C SER A 313 -0.90 -5.31 -14.62
N ALA A 314 -0.81 -5.72 -15.87
CA ALA A 314 -0.02 -6.88 -16.30
C ALA A 314 0.53 -6.69 -17.73
N ILE A 315 1.68 -7.28 -17.99
CA ILE A 315 2.28 -7.37 -19.32
C ILE A 315 2.33 -8.84 -19.70
N VAL A 316 1.84 -9.15 -20.90
CA VAL A 316 1.81 -10.51 -21.43
C VAL A 316 2.80 -10.62 -22.59
N SER A 317 3.78 -11.51 -22.43
CA SER A 317 4.82 -11.73 -23.42
C SER A 317 4.25 -12.25 -24.76
N ALA A 318 4.90 -11.90 -25.87
CA ALA A 318 4.60 -12.42 -27.19
C ALA A 318 4.70 -13.96 -27.27
N SER A 319 5.54 -14.57 -26.45
CA SER A 319 5.68 -16.04 -26.35
C SER A 319 4.55 -16.72 -25.57
N ALA A 320 3.68 -15.96 -24.89
CA ALA A 320 2.59 -16.53 -24.11
C ALA A 320 1.50 -17.07 -25.03
N THR A 321 1.06 -18.30 -24.77
CA THR A 321 -0.07 -18.90 -25.48
C THR A 321 -1.37 -18.13 -25.20
N MET A 322 -2.34 -18.23 -26.11
CA MET A 322 -3.66 -17.63 -25.94
C MET A 322 -4.32 -18.06 -24.62
N SER A 323 -4.19 -19.33 -24.25
CA SER A 323 -4.71 -19.84 -22.99
C SER A 323 -4.10 -19.12 -21.78
N ARG A 324 -2.77 -18.93 -21.75
CA ARG A 324 -2.09 -18.20 -20.68
C ARG A 324 -2.49 -16.73 -20.64
N PHE A 325 -2.67 -16.11 -21.80
CA PHE A 325 -3.18 -14.74 -21.89
C PHE A 325 -4.56 -14.63 -21.25
N LEU A 326 -5.50 -15.51 -21.58
CA LEU A 326 -6.85 -15.51 -21.02
C LEU A 326 -6.84 -15.77 -19.51
N THR A 327 -6.05 -16.73 -19.03
CA THR A 327 -5.87 -16.98 -17.60
C THR A 327 -5.35 -15.74 -16.86
N THR A 328 -4.44 -14.97 -17.50
CA THR A 328 -3.96 -13.71 -16.91
C THR A 328 -5.09 -12.69 -16.78
N LEU A 329 -5.95 -12.57 -17.80
CA LEU A 329 -7.10 -11.66 -17.76
C LEU A 329 -8.12 -12.08 -16.71
N GLU A 330 -8.41 -13.36 -16.60
CA GLU A 330 -9.30 -13.91 -15.55
C GLU A 330 -8.76 -13.63 -14.14
N GLY A 331 -7.45 -13.80 -13.96
CA GLY A 331 -6.80 -13.51 -12.69
C GLY A 331 -6.84 -12.04 -12.28
N LEU A 332 -7.08 -11.11 -13.21
CA LEU A 332 -7.23 -9.69 -12.94
C LEU A 332 -8.68 -9.27 -12.62
N GLN A 333 -9.67 -10.14 -12.88
CA GLN A 333 -11.06 -9.81 -12.59
C GLN A 333 -11.26 -9.60 -11.07
N GLY A 334 -12.04 -8.61 -10.71
CA GLY A 334 -12.26 -8.23 -9.32
C GLY A 334 -11.06 -7.56 -8.64
N GLN A 335 -9.91 -7.43 -9.31
CA GLN A 335 -8.76 -6.74 -8.76
C GLN A 335 -8.85 -5.23 -9.00
N VAL A 336 -8.40 -4.46 -8.02
CA VAL A 336 -8.22 -3.01 -8.12
C VAL A 336 -6.73 -2.73 -8.21
N PHE A 337 -6.33 -1.84 -9.10
CA PHE A 337 -4.94 -1.43 -9.22
C PHE A 337 -4.48 -0.72 -7.94
N ASN A 338 -3.45 -1.25 -7.29
CA ASN A 338 -3.02 -0.79 -5.96
C ASN A 338 -1.65 -0.10 -5.94
N ARG A 339 -0.99 0.01 -7.10
CA ARG A 339 0.29 0.72 -7.22
C ARG A 339 0.05 2.20 -7.49
N ARG A 340 0.96 3.03 -6.99
CA ARG A 340 0.89 4.47 -7.23
C ARG A 340 1.48 4.81 -8.60
N VAL A 341 0.78 5.68 -9.33
CA VAL A 341 1.25 6.26 -10.59
C VAL A 341 1.71 7.69 -10.30
N PRO A 342 2.97 8.05 -10.58
CA PRO A 342 3.48 9.40 -10.40
C PRO A 342 2.67 10.44 -11.19
N ALA A 343 2.52 11.63 -10.65
CA ALA A 343 1.78 12.70 -11.32
C ALA A 343 2.47 13.22 -12.59
N ASN A 344 3.80 13.27 -12.55
CA ASN A 344 4.61 13.79 -13.64
C ASN A 344 5.26 12.64 -14.43
N LEU A 345 4.79 12.45 -15.67
CA LEU A 345 5.30 11.42 -16.58
C LEU A 345 6.73 11.74 -17.07
N ASP A 346 7.05 13.03 -17.29
CA ASP A 346 8.37 13.41 -17.78
C ASP A 346 9.45 13.15 -16.73
N ALA A 347 9.15 13.44 -15.45
CA ALA A 347 10.02 13.09 -14.34
C ALA A 347 10.20 11.58 -14.20
N LEU A 348 9.13 10.81 -14.41
CA LEU A 348 9.19 9.34 -14.43
C LEU A 348 10.07 8.83 -15.56
N THR A 349 9.88 9.36 -16.76
CA THR A 349 10.65 8.96 -17.95
C THR A 349 12.13 9.31 -17.76
N ALA A 350 12.44 10.50 -17.24
CA ALA A 350 13.81 10.90 -16.92
C ALA A 350 14.46 10.00 -15.86
N ALA A 351 13.71 9.60 -14.82
CA ALA A 351 14.20 8.72 -13.76
C ALA A 351 14.44 7.28 -14.23
N LEU A 352 13.74 6.83 -15.27
CA LEU A 352 13.85 5.47 -15.83
C LEU A 352 14.77 5.39 -17.05
N GLN A 353 15.28 6.52 -17.55
CA GLN A 353 16.28 6.50 -18.60
C GLN A 353 17.53 5.76 -18.13
N PRO A 354 18.06 4.82 -18.95
CA PRO A 354 19.33 4.19 -18.64
C PRO A 354 20.43 5.26 -18.56
N LEU A 355 21.37 5.07 -17.64
CA LEU A 355 22.54 5.93 -17.57
C LEU A 355 23.18 6.04 -18.95
N GLN A 356 23.37 7.27 -19.43
CA GLN A 356 23.96 7.53 -20.73
C GLN A 356 25.50 7.47 -20.69
N GLU A 357 26.07 7.47 -19.49
CA GLU A 357 27.51 7.37 -19.29
C GLU A 357 28.03 6.02 -19.79
N LYS A 358 28.90 6.08 -20.78
CA LYS A 358 29.59 4.93 -21.34
C LYS A 358 31.09 5.10 -21.18
N GLY A 359 31.79 4.06 -20.77
CA GLY A 359 33.21 4.03 -20.65
C GLY A 359 33.72 4.21 -19.22
N TYR A 360 34.93 4.70 -19.07
CA TYR A 360 35.57 4.90 -17.76
C TYR A 360 35.02 6.12 -17.04
N LEU A 361 34.50 5.92 -15.83
CA LEU A 361 34.08 7.00 -14.95
C LEU A 361 35.10 7.22 -13.83
N ARG A 362 35.35 8.47 -13.48
CA ARG A 362 36.06 8.79 -12.24
C ARG A 362 35.25 8.36 -11.03
N LEU A 363 35.91 8.08 -9.92
CA LEU A 363 35.30 7.52 -8.73
C LEU A 363 34.05 8.29 -8.27
N ASP A 364 34.10 9.61 -8.23
CA ASP A 364 32.98 10.45 -7.79
C ASP A 364 31.77 10.34 -8.74
N ALA A 365 32.03 10.43 -10.06
CA ALA A 365 30.98 10.27 -11.07
C ALA A 365 30.39 8.84 -11.05
N PHE A 366 31.23 7.82 -10.84
CA PHE A 366 30.77 6.44 -10.68
C PHE A 366 29.89 6.27 -9.44
N CYS A 367 30.31 6.77 -8.28
CA CYS A 367 29.53 6.72 -7.05
C CYS A 367 28.20 7.47 -7.18
N GLN A 368 28.20 8.62 -7.85
CA GLN A 368 26.98 9.38 -8.13
C GLN A 368 26.04 8.61 -9.06
N ALA A 369 26.53 8.03 -10.14
CA ALA A 369 25.75 7.23 -11.07
C ALA A 369 25.15 5.98 -10.41
N VAL A 370 25.94 5.25 -9.61
CA VAL A 370 25.43 4.08 -8.83
C VAL A 370 24.44 4.52 -7.77
N GLY A 371 24.70 5.64 -7.09
CA GLY A 371 23.78 6.22 -6.11
C GLY A 371 22.41 6.59 -6.73
N GLN A 372 22.43 7.16 -7.93
CA GLN A 372 21.20 7.46 -8.69
C GLN A 372 20.46 6.17 -9.09
N LEU A 373 21.16 5.14 -9.54
CA LEU A 373 20.53 3.83 -9.87
C LEU A 373 19.87 3.19 -8.64
N ILE A 374 20.53 3.25 -7.47
CA ILE A 374 19.97 2.70 -6.23
C ILE A 374 18.82 3.55 -5.72
N GLY A 375 18.91 4.88 -5.82
CA GLY A 375 17.88 5.82 -5.37
C GLY A 375 16.62 5.82 -6.24
N ASN A 376 16.77 5.52 -7.53
CA ASN A 376 15.69 5.50 -8.52
C ASN A 376 14.87 4.20 -8.51
N THR A 377 14.94 3.38 -7.46
CA THR A 377 14.08 2.20 -7.29
C THR A 377 12.65 2.65 -7.00
N LEU A 378 11.91 3.01 -8.03
CA LEU A 378 10.50 3.44 -7.97
C LEU A 378 9.51 2.29 -7.71
N LEU A 379 10.00 1.05 -7.70
CA LEU A 379 9.17 -0.14 -7.43
C LEU A 379 9.61 -0.76 -6.10
N PRO A 380 8.72 -0.83 -5.09
CA PRO A 380 9.03 -1.41 -3.78
C PRO A 380 9.29 -2.93 -3.79
N ASP A 381 8.94 -3.64 -4.87
CA ASP A 381 9.06 -5.09 -5.00
C ASP A 381 10.18 -5.49 -5.97
N ASN A 382 11.35 -4.91 -5.82
CA ASN A 382 12.47 -5.22 -6.70
C ASN A 382 13.29 -6.38 -6.12
N ASP A 383 12.92 -7.61 -6.46
CA ASP A 383 13.72 -8.83 -6.18
C ASP A 383 15.02 -8.90 -7.01
N LYS A 384 15.29 -7.88 -7.81
CA LYS A 384 16.48 -7.84 -8.69
C LYS A 384 17.57 -6.99 -8.04
N GLY A 385 18.72 -7.59 -7.84
CA GLY A 385 19.91 -6.90 -7.37
C GLY A 385 20.61 -6.10 -8.47
N LEU A 386 21.47 -5.17 -8.07
CA LEU A 386 22.38 -4.47 -8.96
C LEU A 386 23.71 -5.25 -9.00
N LEU A 387 24.09 -5.73 -10.17
CA LEU A 387 25.41 -6.35 -10.38
C LEU A 387 26.41 -5.26 -10.80
N VAL A 388 27.41 -5.01 -9.98
CA VAL A 388 28.48 -4.06 -10.25
C VAL A 388 29.78 -4.84 -10.51
N ALA A 389 30.30 -4.77 -11.73
CA ALA A 389 31.58 -5.33 -12.07
C ALA A 389 32.68 -4.27 -11.95
N LEU A 390 33.66 -4.53 -11.09
CA LEU A 390 34.82 -3.65 -10.90
C LEU A 390 36.05 -4.26 -11.58
N ARG A 391 36.68 -3.52 -12.47
CA ARG A 391 37.98 -3.90 -13.04
C ARG A 391 39.10 -3.26 -12.21
N PRO A 392 39.96 -4.05 -11.54
CA PRO A 392 41.05 -3.53 -10.79
C PRO A 392 42.06 -2.83 -11.69
N VAL A 393 42.67 -1.77 -11.20
CA VAL A 393 43.88 -1.18 -11.84
C VAL A 393 45.04 -2.17 -11.71
N PRO A 394 46.00 -2.17 -12.65
CA PRO A 394 47.06 -3.18 -12.68
C PRO A 394 47.91 -3.32 -11.39
N GLN A 395 47.90 -2.30 -10.55
CA GLN A 395 48.65 -2.28 -9.29
C GLN A 395 47.87 -2.84 -8.07
N LEU A 396 46.58 -3.09 -8.17
CA LEU A 396 45.74 -3.62 -7.10
C LEU A 396 45.49 -5.12 -7.31
N ARG A 397 45.80 -5.91 -6.31
CA ARG A 397 45.48 -7.36 -6.31
C ARG A 397 43.97 -7.56 -6.04
N PRO A 398 43.31 -8.55 -6.67
CA PRO A 398 41.89 -8.81 -6.44
C PRO A 398 41.52 -8.97 -4.96
N GLN A 399 42.39 -9.60 -4.17
CA GLN A 399 42.19 -9.78 -2.73
C GLN A 399 42.12 -8.47 -1.95
N GLN A 400 42.83 -7.43 -2.39
CA GLN A 400 42.78 -6.10 -1.76
C GLN A 400 41.43 -5.44 -2.01
N ILE A 401 40.84 -5.63 -3.21
CA ILE A 401 39.53 -5.12 -3.56
C ILE A 401 38.45 -5.85 -2.74
N LEU A 402 38.50 -7.19 -2.64
CA LEU A 402 37.58 -7.96 -1.82
C LEU A 402 37.63 -7.54 -0.33
N THR A 403 38.79 -7.16 0.17
CA THR A 403 38.96 -6.67 1.54
C THR A 403 38.32 -5.27 1.74
N LEU A 404 38.32 -4.44 0.73
CA LEU A 404 37.73 -3.10 0.77
C LEU A 404 36.23 -3.11 0.51
N CYS A 405 35.75 -3.99 -0.38
CA CYS A 405 34.33 -4.14 -0.74
C CYS A 405 33.61 -5.07 0.25
N LYS A 406 33.66 -4.76 1.54
CA LYS A 406 32.93 -5.57 2.55
C LYS A 406 31.42 -5.38 2.42
N PRO A 407 30.63 -6.46 2.43
CA PRO A 407 29.18 -6.35 2.48
C PRO A 407 28.74 -5.61 3.75
N ARG A 408 27.91 -4.61 3.61
CA ARG A 408 27.39 -3.81 4.73
C ARG A 408 25.90 -4.04 5.01
N ARG A 409 25.21 -4.66 4.09
CA ARG A 409 23.77 -4.98 4.20
C ARG A 409 23.56 -6.49 4.09
N PHE A 410 22.49 -6.97 4.68
CA PHE A 410 22.10 -8.39 4.64
C PHE A 410 21.71 -8.84 3.23
N GLY A 411 22.16 -8.56 2.23
CA GLY A 411 21.90 -8.97 0.85
C GLY A 411 23.05 -8.61 -0.08
N ASP A 412 24.08 -7.95 0.46
CA ASP A 412 25.25 -7.63 -0.33
C ASP A 412 26.12 -8.90 -0.46
N LEU A 413 26.37 -9.32 -1.67
CA LEU A 413 27.28 -10.41 -1.99
C LEU A 413 28.50 -9.85 -2.70
N VAL A 414 29.69 -10.22 -2.24
CA VAL A 414 30.97 -9.89 -2.87
C VAL A 414 31.66 -11.20 -3.21
N THR A 415 31.89 -11.45 -4.50
CA THR A 415 32.54 -12.65 -5.03
C THR A 415 33.79 -12.29 -5.83
#